data_4b0db65065d5a695973c3ebd2b8759e4
#
_entry.id   4b0db65065d5a695973c3ebd2b8759e4
#
_cell.length_a   1.000
_cell.length_b   1.000
_cell.length_c   1.000
_cell.angle_alpha   90.00
_cell.angle_beta   90.00
_cell.angle_gamma   90.00
#
_symmetry.space_group_name_H-M   'P 1'
#
loop_
_entity.id
_entity.type
_entity.pdbx_description
1 polymer ?
#
loop_
_entity_poly.entity_id
_entity_poly.type
_entity_poly.pdbx_seq_one_letter_code
_entity_poly.pdbx_strand_id
1 'polypeptide(L)'
;MSALKINHDPDESFNNSSNNSLIIPADYNDQLADKITTLAGQINAANYRFLKLIAEFDRREAWAGAGIRSCAHWLNWKCSIAMSAAREKVRTARALDGLPGINSAFEKGELSFSKVRAMTRVATVKNES
;
A
#
# COMPACT_ATOMS: atom_id res chain seq x y z
N MET A 1 14.19 -13.44 2.24
CA MET A 1 14.54 -13.06 2.43
C MET A 1 15.37 -12.51 2.60
N SER A 2 15.68 -12.81 2.60
CA SER A 2 16.44 -12.27 2.99
C SER A 2 16.94 -11.40 2.92
N ALA A 3 16.80 -11.18 3.01
CA ALA A 3 17.24 -10.36 3.07
C ALA A 3 17.63 -9.61 3.43
N LEU A 4 17.19 -9.65 3.70
CA LEU A 4 17.53 -8.86 4.16
C LEU A 4 18.54 -8.63 4.57
N LYS A 5 18.94 -9.08 4.53
CA LYS A 5 19.97 -8.76 4.95
C LYS A 5 20.60 -7.87 4.90
N ILE A 6 20.38 -7.77 4.78
CA ILE A 6 20.95 -7.04 4.86
C ILE A 6 21.72 -6.45 4.90
N ASN A 7 21.83 -6.46 4.80
CA ASN A 7 22.63 -5.94 4.88
C ASN A 7 23.38 -5.38 4.97
N HIS A 8 23.40 -5.43 4.80
CA HIS A 8 24.20 -4.92 5.04
C HIS A 8 25.00 -4.43 5.19
N ASP A 9 25.14 -4.38 5.12
CA ASP A 9 25.99 -3.83 5.37
C ASP A 9 26.63 -3.42 5.83
N PRO A 10 26.79 -3.73 5.93
CA PRO A 10 27.45 -3.19 6.50
C PRO A 10 28.33 -2.84 6.85
N ASP A 11 28.31 -3.04 6.78
CA ASP A 11 29.11 -2.66 7.25
C ASP A 11 30.02 -2.12 7.30
N GLU A 12 30.15 -2.32 7.09
CA GLU A 12 31.06 -1.84 7.15
C GLU A 12 31.41 -0.65 7.47
N SER A 13 30.98 -0.33 7.33
CA SER A 13 31.06 0.89 7.68
C SER A 13 31.10 1.15 9.00
N PHE A 14 31.02 0.43 9.72
CA PHE A 14 30.88 0.69 10.89
C PHE A 14 31.98 0.76 11.65
N ASN A 15 32.95 0.43 11.38
CA ASN A 15 33.91 0.40 12.16
C ASN A 15 34.48 1.65 12.55
N ASN A 16 34.60 2.56 11.77
CA ASN A 16 34.96 3.81 12.20
C ASN A 16 33.81 4.52 12.54
N SER A 17 32.79 3.89 12.68
CA SER A 17 31.55 4.52 12.86
C SER A 17 31.43 5.15 14.21
N SER A 18 32.19 4.79 15.18
CA SER A 18 32.04 5.45 16.46
C SER A 18 32.35 6.93 16.35
N ASN A 19 33.36 7.30 15.61
CA ASN A 19 33.60 8.70 15.39
C ASN A 19 32.55 9.34 14.53
N ASN A 20 32.14 8.62 13.50
CA ASN A 20 31.12 9.15 12.62
C ASN A 20 29.80 9.33 13.30
N SER A 21 29.48 8.46 14.24
CA SER A 21 28.20 8.56 14.91
C SER A 21 28.10 9.81 15.75
N LEU A 22 29.22 10.43 16.09
CA LEU A 22 29.21 11.67 16.81
C LEU A 22 28.98 12.86 15.89
N ILE A 23 29.03 12.65 14.59
CA ILE A 23 28.91 13.72 13.62
C ILE A 23 27.70 13.44 12.77
N ILE A 24 26.53 13.56 13.36
CA ILE A 24 25.30 13.39 12.63
C ILE A 24 24.93 14.75 12.04
N PRO A 25 24.71 14.83 10.73
CA PRO A 25 24.34 16.09 10.11
C PRO A 25 23.17 16.74 10.79
N ALA A 26 23.18 18.06 10.84
CA ALA A 26 22.09 18.78 11.49
C ALA A 26 20.75 18.49 10.83
N ASP A 27 20.77 18.14 9.54
CA ASP A 27 19.56 17.87 8.79
C ASP A 27 19.25 16.37 8.68
N TYR A 28 19.87 15.53 9.49
CA TYR A 28 19.67 14.09 9.39
C TYR A 28 18.22 13.71 9.58
N ASN A 29 17.56 14.33 10.57
CA ASN A 29 16.16 14.04 10.81
C ASN A 29 15.29 14.48 9.62
N ASP A 30 15.65 15.57 8.98
CA ASP A 30 14.94 16.02 7.79
C ASP A 30 15.11 15.01 6.65
N GLN A 31 16.32 14.45 6.52
CA GLN A 31 16.56 13.42 5.51
C GLN A 31 15.73 12.17 5.78
N LEU A 32 15.63 11.77 7.04
CA LEU A 32 14.78 10.64 7.41
C LEU A 32 13.31 10.93 7.09
N ALA A 33 12.87 12.13 7.42
CA ALA A 33 11.49 12.52 7.13
C ALA A 33 11.20 12.46 5.64
N ASP A 34 12.14 12.93 4.82
CA ASP A 34 11.98 12.87 3.37
C ASP A 34 11.91 11.45 2.86
N LYS A 35 12.75 10.57 3.40
CA LYS A 35 12.73 9.16 2.99
C LYS A 35 11.41 8.50 3.36
N ILE A 36 10.92 8.80 4.56
CA ILE A 36 9.65 8.23 5.02
C ILE A 36 8.50 8.69 4.14
N THR A 37 8.43 10.00 3.88
CA THR A 37 7.32 10.52 3.10
C THR A 37 7.37 10.06 1.65
N THR A 38 8.58 9.96 1.08
CA THR A 38 8.74 9.45 -0.27
C THR A 38 8.28 8.00 -0.36
N LEU A 39 8.72 7.19 0.59
CA LEU A 39 8.34 5.77 0.57
C LEU A 39 6.86 5.60 0.82
N ALA A 40 6.28 6.41 1.71
CA ALA A 40 4.84 6.36 1.97
C ALA A 40 4.06 6.63 0.68
N GLY A 41 4.49 7.63 -0.10
CA GLY A 41 3.85 7.90 -1.38
C GLY A 41 3.95 6.73 -2.34
N GLN A 42 5.09 6.07 -2.37
CA GLN A 42 5.28 4.91 -3.23
C GLN A 42 4.39 3.74 -2.80
N ILE A 43 4.27 3.53 -1.49
CA ILE A 43 3.40 2.48 -0.97
C ILE A 43 1.95 2.80 -1.31
N ASN A 44 1.55 4.05 -1.15
CA ASN A 44 0.18 4.47 -1.47
C ASN A 44 -0.14 4.24 -2.94
N ALA A 45 0.77 4.61 -3.82
CA ALA A 45 0.57 4.40 -5.26
C ALA A 45 0.52 2.91 -5.59
N ALA A 46 1.34 2.10 -4.91
CA ALA A 46 1.30 0.65 -5.10
C ALA A 46 -0.02 0.07 -4.62
N ASN A 47 -0.58 0.60 -3.53
CA ASN A 47 -1.88 0.18 -3.07
C ASN A 47 -2.97 0.47 -4.11
N TYR A 48 -2.88 1.62 -4.78
CA TYR A 48 -3.82 1.92 -5.85
C TYR A 48 -3.76 0.84 -6.93
N ARG A 49 -2.55 0.51 -7.39
CA ARG A 49 -2.39 -0.50 -8.44
C ARG A 49 -2.92 -1.85 -7.98
N PHE A 50 -2.67 -2.18 -6.71
CA PHE A 50 -3.14 -3.42 -6.13
C PHE A 50 -4.67 -3.49 -6.17
N LEU A 51 -5.34 -2.43 -5.74
CA LEU A 51 -6.80 -2.41 -5.76
C LEU A 51 -7.37 -2.44 -7.17
N LYS A 52 -6.69 -1.81 -8.13
CA LYS A 52 -7.16 -1.88 -9.51
C LYS A 52 -7.10 -3.31 -10.05
N LEU A 53 -6.03 -4.02 -9.72
CA LEU A 53 -5.91 -5.43 -10.12
C LEU A 53 -6.96 -6.28 -9.42
N ILE A 54 -7.20 -6.04 -8.14
CA ILE A 54 -8.23 -6.76 -7.40
C ILE A 54 -9.59 -6.53 -8.04
N ALA A 55 -9.89 -5.29 -8.40
CA ALA A 55 -11.19 -4.96 -9.00
C ALA A 55 -11.40 -5.73 -10.29
N GLU A 56 -10.40 -5.80 -11.13
CA GLU A 56 -10.53 -6.53 -12.39
C GLU A 56 -10.64 -8.03 -12.15
N PHE A 57 -9.82 -8.56 -11.26
CA PHE A 57 -9.82 -9.98 -10.93
C PHE A 57 -11.20 -10.38 -10.38
N ASP A 58 -11.76 -9.53 -9.53
CA ASP A 58 -13.08 -9.75 -8.94
C ASP A 58 -14.17 -9.68 -10.00
N ARG A 59 -14.11 -8.68 -10.87
CA ARG A 59 -15.12 -8.50 -11.90
C ARG A 59 -15.15 -9.68 -12.86
N ARG A 60 -14.00 -10.24 -13.17
CA ARG A 60 -13.89 -11.41 -14.05
C ARG A 60 -14.18 -12.71 -13.32
N GLU A 61 -14.37 -12.65 -12.00
CA GLU A 61 -14.52 -13.84 -11.18
C GLU A 61 -13.39 -14.83 -11.41
N ALA A 62 -12.19 -14.31 -11.66
CA ALA A 62 -11.02 -15.12 -11.94
C ALA A 62 -10.55 -15.89 -10.71
N TRP A 63 -11.06 -15.54 -9.54
CA TRP A 63 -10.77 -16.24 -8.30
C TRP A 63 -11.55 -17.57 -8.21
N ALA A 64 -12.58 -17.76 -9.01
CA ALA A 64 -13.46 -18.91 -8.87
C ALA A 64 -12.70 -20.21 -9.14
N GLY A 65 -12.92 -21.18 -8.28
CA GLY A 65 -12.26 -22.48 -8.39
C GLY A 65 -12.71 -23.35 -7.26
N ALA A 66 -12.19 -24.58 -7.23
CA ALA A 66 -12.61 -25.53 -6.22
C ALA A 66 -12.31 -25.01 -4.82
N GLY A 67 -13.35 -24.87 -4.01
CA GLY A 67 -13.19 -24.45 -2.63
C GLY A 67 -13.02 -22.96 -2.40
N ILE A 68 -12.95 -22.16 -3.47
CA ILE A 68 -12.81 -20.70 -3.34
C ILE A 68 -14.17 -20.08 -3.51
N ARG A 69 -14.59 -19.26 -2.54
CA ARG A 69 -15.95 -18.74 -2.52
C ARG A 69 -16.07 -17.29 -2.93
N SER A 70 -14.96 -16.53 -2.89
CA SER A 70 -15.04 -15.11 -3.16
C SER A 70 -13.65 -14.60 -3.46
N CYS A 71 -13.58 -13.39 -3.98
CA CYS A 71 -12.31 -12.72 -4.21
C CYS A 71 -11.56 -12.54 -2.88
N ALA A 72 -12.29 -12.16 -1.83
CA ALA A 72 -11.65 -12.00 -0.51
C ALA A 72 -11.06 -13.32 -0.01
N HIS A 73 -11.77 -14.42 -0.23
CA HIS A 73 -11.26 -15.74 0.15
C HIS A 73 -9.96 -16.06 -0.61
N TRP A 74 -9.94 -15.75 -1.89
CA TRP A 74 -8.74 -15.95 -2.71
C TRP A 74 -7.57 -15.11 -2.20
N LEU A 75 -7.83 -13.84 -1.86
CA LEU A 75 -6.80 -12.96 -1.32
C LEU A 75 -6.26 -13.47 0.01
N ASN A 76 -7.15 -13.99 0.87
CA ASN A 76 -6.74 -14.58 2.12
C ASN A 76 -5.81 -15.76 1.89
N TRP A 77 -6.16 -16.61 0.96
CA TRP A 77 -5.40 -17.81 0.67
C TRP A 77 -4.08 -17.51 -0.03
N LYS A 78 -4.14 -16.74 -1.11
CA LYS A 78 -2.96 -16.55 -1.96
C LYS A 78 -2.05 -15.42 -1.51
N CYS A 79 -2.61 -14.40 -0.87
CA CYS A 79 -1.85 -13.20 -0.52
C CYS A 79 -1.65 -13.05 0.97
N SER A 80 -2.12 -14.01 1.75
CA SER A 80 -1.95 -14.02 3.21
C SER A 80 -2.54 -12.78 3.87
N ILE A 81 -3.65 -12.29 3.34
CA ILE A 81 -4.34 -11.13 3.89
C ILE A 81 -5.44 -11.64 4.81
N ALA A 82 -5.51 -11.12 6.04
CA ALA A 82 -6.55 -11.52 6.97
C ALA A 82 -7.93 -11.32 6.34
N MET A 83 -8.87 -12.19 6.67
CA MET A 83 -10.15 -12.24 5.99
C MET A 83 -10.92 -10.91 6.04
N SER A 84 -10.94 -10.27 7.21
CA SER A 84 -11.62 -8.99 7.32
C SER A 84 -10.96 -7.91 6.48
N ALA A 85 -9.62 -7.90 6.45
CA ALA A 85 -8.89 -6.95 5.62
C ALA A 85 -9.10 -7.24 4.14
N ALA A 86 -9.15 -8.52 3.77
CA ALA A 86 -9.39 -8.90 2.38
C ALA A 86 -10.76 -8.43 1.92
N ARG A 87 -11.78 -8.60 2.77
CA ARG A 87 -13.13 -8.13 2.45
C ARG A 87 -13.16 -6.62 2.23
N GLU A 88 -12.44 -5.88 3.09
CA GLU A 88 -12.39 -4.43 2.95
C GLU A 88 -11.64 -4.01 1.70
N LYS A 89 -10.61 -4.72 1.30
CA LYS A 89 -9.91 -4.39 0.08
C LYS A 89 -10.81 -4.59 -1.14
N VAL A 90 -11.56 -5.68 -1.16
CA VAL A 90 -12.47 -5.94 -2.27
C VAL A 90 -13.59 -4.90 -2.28
N ARG A 91 -14.17 -4.60 -1.12
CA ARG A 91 -15.23 -3.59 -1.02
C ARG A 91 -14.74 -2.24 -1.53
N THR A 92 -13.56 -1.84 -1.06
CA THR A 92 -12.99 -0.54 -1.44
C THR A 92 -12.67 -0.52 -2.94
N ALA A 93 -12.13 -1.60 -3.46
CA ALA A 93 -11.82 -1.69 -4.88
C ALA A 93 -13.09 -1.50 -5.73
N ARG A 94 -14.18 -2.14 -5.31
CA ARG A 94 -15.47 -2.00 -6.01
C ARG A 94 -16.00 -0.57 -5.90
N ALA A 95 -15.88 0.03 -4.72
CA ALA A 95 -16.42 1.36 -4.48
C ALA A 95 -15.67 2.44 -5.24
N LEU A 96 -14.43 2.18 -5.62
CA LEU A 96 -13.65 3.16 -6.38
C LEU A 96 -14.16 3.34 -7.81
N ASP A 97 -14.92 2.38 -8.30
CA ASP A 97 -15.46 2.48 -9.65
C ASP A 97 -16.40 3.69 -9.70
N GLY A 98 -16.18 4.59 -10.65
CA GLY A 98 -17.02 5.76 -10.76
C GLY A 98 -16.63 6.92 -9.84
N LEU A 99 -15.49 6.87 -9.17
CA LEU A 99 -15.01 7.93 -8.30
C LEU A 99 -13.68 8.48 -8.84
N PRO A 100 -13.70 9.21 -9.95
CA PRO A 100 -12.46 9.62 -10.61
C PRO A 100 -11.57 10.52 -9.77
N GLY A 101 -12.14 11.37 -8.93
CA GLY A 101 -11.33 12.26 -8.11
C GLY A 101 -10.51 11.50 -7.09
N ILE A 102 -11.15 10.57 -6.38
CA ILE A 102 -10.45 9.75 -5.41
C ILE A 102 -9.44 8.85 -6.11
N ASN A 103 -9.81 8.25 -7.24
CA ASN A 103 -8.89 7.43 -8.01
C ASN A 103 -7.65 8.20 -8.41
N SER A 104 -7.81 9.43 -8.89
CA SER A 104 -6.69 10.23 -9.35
C SER A 104 -5.71 10.52 -8.20
N ALA A 105 -6.23 10.94 -7.05
CA ALA A 105 -5.38 11.24 -5.90
C ALA A 105 -4.69 9.97 -5.37
N PHE A 106 -5.41 8.86 -5.37
CA PHE A 106 -4.87 7.58 -4.91
C PHE A 106 -3.76 7.10 -5.84
N GLU A 107 -3.99 7.23 -7.13
CA GLU A 107 -3.00 6.83 -8.13
C GLU A 107 -1.69 7.59 -7.97
N LYS A 108 -1.78 8.87 -7.62
CA LYS A 108 -0.61 9.70 -7.44
C LYS A 108 0.11 9.45 -6.11
N GLY A 109 -0.44 8.58 -5.27
CA GLY A 109 0.17 8.30 -3.99
C GLY A 109 -0.16 9.32 -2.91
N GLU A 110 -1.15 10.17 -3.15
CA GLU A 110 -1.52 11.23 -2.21
C GLU A 110 -2.46 10.76 -1.12
N LEU A 111 -3.07 9.60 -1.27
CA LEU A 111 -3.99 9.04 -0.29
C LEU A 111 -3.54 7.65 0.10
N SER A 112 -3.61 7.36 1.40
CA SER A 112 -3.32 6.02 1.90
C SER A 112 -4.55 5.13 1.68
N PHE A 113 -4.34 3.81 1.71
CA PHE A 113 -5.46 2.88 1.64
C PHE A 113 -6.46 3.14 2.76
N SER A 114 -5.97 3.42 3.97
CA SER A 114 -6.85 3.68 5.10
C SER A 114 -7.78 4.85 4.84
N LYS A 115 -7.25 5.93 4.26
CA LYS A 115 -8.08 7.08 3.95
C LYS A 115 -9.08 6.78 2.85
N VAL A 116 -8.62 6.09 1.80
CA VAL A 116 -9.50 5.74 0.69
C VAL A 116 -10.59 4.81 1.19
N ARG A 117 -10.26 3.86 2.05
CA ARG A 117 -11.25 2.96 2.62
C ARG A 117 -12.33 3.74 3.36
N ALA A 118 -11.93 4.73 4.14
CA ALA A 118 -12.90 5.53 4.88
C ALA A 118 -13.71 6.42 3.93
N MET A 119 -13.06 7.04 2.97
CA MET A 119 -13.73 7.93 2.04
C MET A 119 -14.77 7.21 1.20
N THR A 120 -14.48 5.98 0.80
CA THR A 120 -15.41 5.22 -0.05
C THR A 120 -16.63 4.72 0.69
N ARG A 121 -16.68 4.88 2.01
CA ARG A 121 -17.90 4.56 2.75
C ARG A 121 -18.96 5.62 2.60
N VAL A 122 -18.57 6.85 2.30
CA VAL A 122 -19.50 7.96 2.22
C VAL A 122 -19.54 8.64 0.86
N ALA A 123 -18.48 8.46 0.05
CA ALA A 123 -18.42 9.13 -1.25
C ALA A 123 -19.30 8.43 -2.26
N THR A 124 -19.98 9.21 -3.08
CA THR A 124 -20.73 8.72 -4.21
C THR A 124 -20.35 9.53 -5.42
N VAL A 125 -20.78 9.07 -6.59
CA VAL A 125 -20.51 9.80 -7.83
C VAL A 125 -21.01 11.24 -7.73
N LYS A 126 -22.12 11.45 -7.01
CA LYS A 126 -22.71 12.78 -6.91
C LYS A 126 -21.91 13.72 -6.02
N ASN A 127 -21.33 13.21 -4.94
CA ASN A 127 -20.73 14.09 -3.95
C ASN A 127 -19.22 13.98 -3.89
N GLU A 128 -18.63 13.34 -4.89
CA GLU A 128 -17.19 13.15 -4.86
C GLU A 128 -16.44 14.45 -5.09
N SER A 129 -16.95 15.28 -5.90
CA SER A 129 -16.21 16.47 -6.31
C SER A 129 -15.46 17.10 -5.14
#